data_6d4f389833f283b7ab8cde318fcdc8c7
#
_entry.id   6d4f389833f283b7ab8cde318fcdc8c7
#
_cell.length_a   1.000
_cell.length_b   1.000
_cell.length_c   1.000
_cell.angle_alpha   90.00
_cell.angle_beta   90.00
_cell.angle_gamma   90.00
#
_symmetry.space_group_name_H-M   'P 1'
#
loop_
_entity.id
_entity.type
_entity.pdbx_description
1 polymer ?
#
loop_
_entity_poly.entity_id
_entity_poly.type
_entity_poly.pdbx_seq_one_letter_code
_entity_poly.pdbx_strand_id
1 'polypeptide(L)'
;GIRLDFNKNETVFSVMVEMYDNKDLKADKTYLVTLGGQQGFGDWTFWAGYQYAKDSQMMPAWKAAPTGLSASGVTQHAVTAAIGYKVFGGEWKLQGNYAHGKVNENNQKYNIYSIGTVYEYPLSMRTQLYAYAGYGKANKYLKNDGDFNSWTACLGISHSF
;
A
#
# COMPACT_ATOMS: atom_id res chain seq x y z
N GLY A 1 9.87 14.55 7.94
CA GLY A 1 9.46 14.40 6.54
C GLY A 1 8.98 15.72 5.94
N ILE A 2 9.00 15.79 4.65
CA ILE A 2 8.45 16.92 3.86
C ILE A 2 7.43 16.31 2.91
N ARG A 3 6.25 16.93 2.84
CA ARG A 3 5.19 16.57 1.90
C ARG A 3 4.81 17.80 1.08
N LEU A 4 4.69 17.63 -0.23
CA LEU A 4 4.19 18.61 -1.16
C LEU A 4 2.97 18.04 -1.87
N ASP A 5 1.87 18.76 -1.81
CA ASP A 5 0.62 18.37 -2.46
C ASP A 5 0.24 19.43 -3.51
N PHE A 6 -0.12 18.96 -4.68
CA PHE A 6 -0.75 19.76 -5.73
C PHE A 6 -2.17 19.26 -5.93
N ASN A 7 -3.13 20.16 -5.87
CA ASN A 7 -4.54 19.86 -6.08
C ASN A 7 -5.16 20.91 -6.99
N LYS A 8 -5.67 20.49 -8.14
CA LYS A 8 -6.38 21.35 -9.08
C LYS A 8 -7.49 20.57 -9.78
N ASN A 9 -8.72 20.99 -9.59
CA ASN A 9 -9.91 20.29 -10.09
C ASN A 9 -9.94 18.84 -9.56
N GLU A 10 -10.02 17.85 -10.45
CA GLU A 10 -10.02 16.42 -10.13
C GLU A 10 -8.62 15.78 -10.14
N THR A 11 -7.58 16.61 -10.27
CA THR A 11 -6.18 16.16 -10.29
C THR A 11 -5.55 16.42 -8.93
N VAL A 12 -5.02 15.37 -8.34
CA VAL A 12 -4.20 15.45 -7.12
C VAL A 12 -2.86 14.81 -7.39
N PHE A 13 -1.78 15.46 -7.00
CA PHE A 13 -0.44 14.91 -7.03
C PHE A 13 0.25 15.18 -5.70
N SER A 14 0.95 14.20 -5.18
CA SER A 14 1.62 14.27 -3.88
C SER A 14 3.02 13.69 -3.97
N VAL A 15 3.98 14.38 -3.37
CA VAL A 15 5.35 13.92 -3.15
C VAL A 15 5.63 13.98 -1.66
N MET A 16 6.14 12.90 -1.10
CA MET A 16 6.53 12.83 0.29
C MET A 16 7.92 12.24 0.41
N VAL A 17 8.77 12.89 1.19
CA VAL A 17 10.10 12.42 1.54
C VAL A 17 10.21 12.34 3.06
N GLU A 18 10.58 11.18 3.57
CA GLU A 18 10.69 10.94 4.99
C GLU A 18 12.04 10.30 5.33
N MET A 19 12.53 10.64 6.50
CA MET A 19 13.72 10.04 7.09
C MET A 19 13.42 9.66 8.55
N TYR A 20 13.70 8.44 8.90
CA TYR A 20 13.56 7.92 10.25
C TYR A 20 14.94 7.50 10.79
N ASP A 21 15.26 7.95 11.99
CA ASP A 21 16.46 7.56 12.73
C ASP A 21 16.02 6.75 13.95
N ASN A 22 16.26 5.44 13.92
CA ASN A 22 15.87 4.54 15.00
C ASN A 22 17.09 4.21 15.87
N LYS A 23 17.46 5.14 16.73
CA LYS A 23 18.66 5.06 17.59
C LYS A 23 18.66 3.87 18.54
N ASP A 24 17.47 3.45 18.99
CA ASP A 24 17.33 2.35 19.96
C ASP A 24 17.70 0.99 19.37
N LEU A 25 17.55 0.83 18.06
CA LEU A 25 17.86 -0.44 17.37
C LEU A 25 19.29 -0.50 16.80
N LYS A 26 20.09 0.56 16.93
CA LYS A 26 21.41 0.69 16.24
C LYS A 26 21.30 0.39 14.74
N ALA A 27 20.16 0.74 14.15
CA ALA A 27 19.81 0.47 12.76
C ALA A 27 20.25 1.62 11.86
N ASP A 28 20.44 1.32 10.57
CA ASP A 28 20.66 2.34 9.56
C ASP A 28 19.44 3.27 9.44
N LYS A 29 19.68 4.53 9.05
CA LYS A 29 18.59 5.49 8.84
C LYS A 29 17.71 5.05 7.68
N THR A 30 16.41 5.00 7.92
CA THR A 30 15.42 4.69 6.90
C THR A 30 15.11 5.94 6.08
N TYR A 31 15.12 5.81 4.76
CA TYR A 31 14.69 6.82 3.80
C TYR A 31 13.49 6.31 3.02
N LEU A 32 12.43 7.13 2.96
CA LEU A 32 11.23 6.85 2.18
C LEU A 32 10.98 7.99 1.20
N VAL A 33 10.73 7.64 -0.06
CA VAL A 33 10.24 8.57 -1.07
C VAL A 33 8.95 8.01 -1.61
N THR A 34 7.87 8.77 -1.49
CA THR A 34 6.55 8.39 -1.98
C THR A 34 6.07 9.41 -2.99
N LEU A 35 5.65 8.94 -4.14
CA LEU A 35 4.99 9.71 -5.19
C LEU A 35 3.60 9.12 -5.38
N GLY A 36 2.59 9.97 -5.50
CA GLY A 36 1.24 9.50 -5.73
C GLY A 36 0.42 10.52 -6.50
N GLY A 37 -0.56 10.04 -7.23
CA GLY A 37 -1.46 10.90 -7.97
C GLY A 37 -2.83 10.28 -8.17
N GLN A 38 -3.79 11.17 -8.41
CA GLN A 38 -5.17 10.84 -8.72
C GLN A 38 -5.65 11.73 -9.87
N GLN A 39 -6.46 11.15 -10.74
CA GLN A 39 -7.14 11.88 -11.79
C GLN A 39 -8.58 11.39 -11.94
N GLY A 40 -9.54 12.30 -11.87
CA GLY A 40 -10.95 12.05 -12.17
C GLY A 40 -11.30 12.34 -13.63
N PHE A 41 -12.21 11.55 -14.20
CA PHE A 41 -12.82 11.72 -15.52
C PHE A 41 -14.28 11.27 -15.46
N GLY A 42 -15.19 12.20 -15.20
CA GLY A 42 -16.61 11.89 -15.04
C GLY A 42 -16.86 10.92 -13.89
N ASP A 43 -17.40 9.73 -14.16
CA ASP A 43 -17.66 8.71 -13.15
C ASP A 43 -16.44 7.84 -12.83
N TRP A 44 -15.32 8.04 -13.52
CA TRP A 44 -14.09 7.30 -13.33
C TRP A 44 -13.08 8.08 -12.49
N THR A 45 -12.36 7.37 -11.65
CA THR A 45 -11.19 7.91 -10.93
C THR A 45 -10.03 6.93 -11.05
N PHE A 46 -8.85 7.44 -11.36
CA PHE A 46 -7.62 6.67 -11.49
C PHE A 46 -6.63 7.12 -10.42
N TRP A 47 -5.99 6.17 -9.76
CA TRP A 47 -4.90 6.41 -8.81
C TRP A 47 -3.67 5.65 -9.24
N ALA A 48 -2.51 6.27 -9.04
CA ALA A 48 -1.22 5.61 -9.20
C ALA A 48 -0.27 6.09 -8.11
N GLY A 49 0.59 5.21 -7.65
CA GLY A 49 1.58 5.52 -6.64
C GLY A 49 2.85 4.72 -6.81
N TYR A 50 3.95 5.30 -6.37
CA TYR A 50 5.25 4.68 -6.29
C TYR A 50 5.90 5.02 -4.95
N GLN A 51 6.53 4.03 -4.33
CA GLN A 51 7.31 4.22 -3.12
C GLN A 51 8.67 3.56 -3.27
N TYR A 52 9.69 4.29 -2.91
CA TYR A 52 11.04 3.77 -2.68
C TYR A 52 11.33 3.82 -1.18
N ALA A 53 11.77 2.70 -0.63
CA ALA A 53 12.22 2.59 0.74
C ALA A 53 13.65 2.05 0.76
N LYS A 54 14.53 2.73 1.49
CA LYS A 54 15.90 2.28 1.74
C LYS A 54 16.12 2.08 3.23
N ASP A 55 16.74 0.97 3.59
CA ASP A 55 17.08 0.59 4.96
C ASP A 55 15.85 0.60 5.88
N SER A 56 14.68 0.26 5.31
CA SER A 56 13.41 0.28 6.02
C SER A 56 13.29 -0.92 6.97
N GLN A 57 12.99 -0.62 8.23
CA GLN A 57 12.64 -1.63 9.24
C GLN A 57 11.17 -2.06 9.12
N MET A 58 10.38 -1.34 8.33
CA MET A 58 8.98 -1.63 8.11
C MET A 58 8.80 -2.34 6.78
N MET A 59 8.30 -3.56 6.80
CA MET A 59 7.71 -4.16 5.61
C MET A 59 6.33 -3.56 5.39
N PRO A 60 5.91 -3.30 4.13
CA PRO A 60 4.56 -2.79 3.90
C PRO A 60 3.55 -3.79 4.46
N ALA A 61 2.78 -3.34 5.39
CA ALA A 61 1.46 -3.73 5.93
C ALA A 61 1.01 -5.20 5.94
N TRP A 62 1.87 -6.17 5.72
CA TRP A 62 1.54 -7.58 5.83
C TRP A 62 2.03 -8.08 7.19
N LYS A 63 1.10 -8.52 7.99
CA LYS A 63 1.36 -9.16 9.28
C LYS A 63 2.38 -10.27 9.11
N ALA A 64 3.48 -10.12 9.68
CA ALA A 64 4.64 -10.95 9.83
C ALA A 64 5.83 -10.37 9.08
N ALA A 65 6.45 -9.33 9.66
CA ALA A 65 7.88 -9.26 9.52
C ALA A 65 8.42 -10.64 9.93
N PRO A 66 9.19 -11.32 9.08
CA PRO A 66 9.88 -12.53 9.53
C PRO A 66 10.61 -12.15 10.82
N THR A 67 10.41 -12.92 11.87
CA THR A 67 11.17 -12.80 13.10
C THR A 67 12.64 -12.86 12.72
N GLY A 68 13.34 -11.72 12.73
CA GLY A 68 14.74 -11.65 12.34
C GLY A 68 15.08 -10.67 11.22
N LEU A 69 14.26 -9.61 11.00
CA LEU A 69 14.75 -8.47 10.21
C LEU A 69 15.98 -7.92 10.91
N SER A 70 17.10 -8.03 10.24
CA SER A 70 18.37 -7.45 10.65
C SER A 70 18.25 -5.94 10.85
N ALA A 71 19.12 -5.40 11.70
CA ALA A 71 19.28 -3.95 11.86
C ALA A 71 19.51 -3.21 10.55
N SER A 72 19.97 -3.88 9.50
CA SER A 72 20.17 -3.32 8.15
C SER A 72 18.88 -3.11 7.34
N GLY A 73 17.74 -3.67 7.79
CA GLY A 73 16.45 -3.47 7.15
C GLY A 73 16.34 -4.01 5.72
N VAL A 74 15.39 -3.45 4.97
CA VAL A 74 15.11 -3.82 3.57
C VAL A 74 15.19 -2.60 2.65
N THR A 75 15.59 -2.85 1.42
CA THR A 75 15.49 -1.86 0.33
C THR A 75 14.47 -2.36 -0.67
N GLN A 76 13.45 -1.54 -0.97
CA GLN A 76 12.36 -1.95 -1.83
C GLN A 76 11.81 -0.84 -2.71
N HIS A 77 11.18 -1.26 -3.80
CA HIS A 77 10.37 -0.46 -4.71
C HIS A 77 8.94 -1.01 -4.68
N ALA A 78 7.97 -0.16 -4.52
CA ALA A 78 6.57 -0.54 -4.56
C ALA A 78 5.80 0.34 -5.54
N VAL A 79 4.89 -0.25 -6.29
CA VAL A 79 3.96 0.45 -7.17
C VAL A 79 2.54 0.05 -6.82
N THR A 80 1.62 0.99 -6.93
CA THR A 80 0.19 0.77 -6.79
C THR A 80 -0.53 1.42 -7.94
N ALA A 81 -1.60 0.80 -8.40
CA ALA A 81 -2.53 1.39 -9.34
C ALA A 81 -3.95 1.01 -8.94
N ALA A 82 -4.87 1.95 -9.06
CA ALA A 82 -6.27 1.71 -8.75
C ALA A 82 -7.18 2.45 -9.73
N ILE A 83 -8.36 1.90 -9.91
CA ILE A 83 -9.44 2.48 -10.70
C ILE A 83 -10.71 2.45 -9.86
N GLY A 84 -11.47 3.54 -9.89
CA GLY A 84 -12.79 3.66 -9.29
C GLY A 84 -13.82 3.98 -10.35
N TYR A 85 -15.04 3.50 -10.15
CA TYR A 85 -16.18 3.78 -11.01
C TYR A 85 -17.44 3.96 -10.18
N LYS A 86 -18.12 5.09 -10.38
CA LYS A 86 -19.42 5.37 -9.76
C LYS A 86 -20.51 4.56 -10.47
N VAL A 87 -21.16 3.68 -9.75
CA VAL A 87 -22.16 2.75 -10.30
C VAL A 87 -23.19 2.35 -9.24
N PHE A 88 -24.44 2.19 -9.63
CA PHE A 88 -25.56 1.76 -8.76
C PHE A 88 -25.70 2.57 -7.45
N GLY A 89 -25.43 3.88 -7.52
CA GLY A 89 -25.53 4.77 -6.34
C GLY A 89 -24.37 4.69 -5.36
N GLY A 90 -23.37 3.89 -5.64
CA GLY A 90 -22.15 3.74 -4.87
C GLY A 90 -20.90 3.91 -5.75
N GLU A 91 -19.76 3.46 -5.22
CA GLU A 91 -18.48 3.47 -5.93
C GLU A 91 -17.83 2.09 -5.83
N TRP A 92 -17.49 1.53 -6.97
CA TRP A 92 -16.66 0.34 -7.08
C TRP A 92 -15.20 0.74 -7.31
N LYS A 93 -14.28 0.09 -6.59
CA LYS A 93 -12.84 0.32 -6.73
C LYS A 93 -12.11 -1.00 -6.88
N LEU A 94 -11.09 -1.00 -7.74
CA LEU A 94 -10.15 -2.11 -7.92
C LEU A 94 -8.73 -1.56 -7.77
N GLN A 95 -7.90 -2.22 -6.97
CA GLN A 95 -6.53 -1.83 -6.72
C GLN A 95 -5.58 -3.01 -6.89
N GLY A 96 -4.46 -2.78 -7.57
CA GLY A 96 -3.33 -3.69 -7.65
C GLY A 96 -2.08 -3.08 -7.02
N ASN A 97 -1.30 -3.90 -6.33
CA ASN A 97 -0.03 -3.50 -5.75
C ASN A 97 1.05 -4.52 -6.09
N TYR A 98 2.26 -4.02 -6.36
CA TYR A 98 3.45 -4.83 -6.53
C TYR A 98 4.61 -4.21 -5.79
N ALA A 99 5.34 -5.00 -5.04
CA ALA A 99 6.58 -4.60 -4.40
C ALA A 99 7.71 -5.58 -4.72
N HIS A 100 8.88 -5.04 -5.02
CA HIS A 100 10.11 -5.78 -5.20
C HIS A 100 11.17 -5.22 -4.26
N GLY A 101 11.80 -6.09 -3.49
CA GLY A 101 12.81 -5.67 -2.55
C GLY A 101 13.88 -6.71 -2.29
N LYS A 102 14.83 -6.31 -1.49
CA LYS A 102 15.88 -7.17 -0.96
C LYS A 102 16.10 -6.91 0.52
N VAL A 103 16.45 -7.94 1.24
CA VAL A 103 16.96 -7.85 2.61
C VAL A 103 18.42 -7.43 2.54
N ASN A 104 18.79 -6.34 3.22
CA ASN A 104 20.11 -5.74 3.06
C ASN A 104 21.22 -6.62 3.63
N GLU A 105 20.95 -7.41 4.65
CA GLU A 105 21.94 -8.28 5.32
C GLU A 105 22.45 -9.42 4.42
N ASN A 106 21.55 -10.09 3.72
CA ASN A 106 21.85 -11.31 2.98
C ASN A 106 21.57 -11.20 1.47
N ASN A 107 21.18 -10.02 0.99
CA ASN A 107 20.79 -9.74 -0.39
C ASN A 107 19.68 -10.64 -0.95
N GLN A 108 18.92 -11.32 -0.10
CA GLN A 108 17.78 -12.13 -0.54
C GLN A 108 16.68 -11.24 -1.10
N LYS A 109 16.26 -11.54 -2.31
CA LYS A 109 15.22 -10.78 -3.03
C LYS A 109 13.85 -11.37 -2.76
N TYR A 110 12.86 -10.52 -2.64
CA TYR A 110 11.45 -10.91 -2.52
C TYR A 110 10.56 -10.10 -3.45
N ASN A 111 9.39 -10.64 -3.75
CA ASN A 111 8.31 -9.94 -4.44
C ASN A 111 7.03 -10.16 -3.67
N ILE A 112 6.22 -9.10 -3.60
CA ILE A 112 4.88 -9.11 -3.01
C ILE A 112 3.93 -8.52 -4.03
N TYR A 113 2.79 -9.15 -4.26
CA TYR A 113 1.72 -8.61 -5.09
C TYR A 113 0.38 -8.86 -4.44
N SER A 114 -0.51 -7.91 -4.63
CA SER A 114 -1.87 -8.00 -4.15
C SER A 114 -2.84 -7.34 -5.13
N ILE A 115 -4.04 -7.84 -5.11
CA ILE A 115 -5.19 -7.25 -5.78
C ILE A 115 -6.35 -7.20 -4.79
N GLY A 116 -7.08 -6.11 -4.77
CA GLY A 116 -8.24 -5.95 -3.92
C GLY A 116 -9.33 -5.16 -4.63
N THR A 117 -10.56 -5.47 -4.32
CA THR A 117 -11.74 -4.75 -4.81
C THR A 117 -12.66 -4.41 -3.66
N VAL A 118 -13.30 -3.26 -3.76
CA VAL A 118 -14.29 -2.81 -2.78
C VAL A 118 -15.45 -2.16 -3.51
N TYR A 119 -16.65 -2.38 -3.02
CA TYR A 119 -17.84 -1.60 -3.38
C TYR A 119 -18.33 -0.88 -2.13
N GLU A 120 -18.48 0.43 -2.22
CA GLU A 120 -18.93 1.32 -1.16
C GLU A 120 -20.27 1.93 -1.54
N TYR A 121 -21.28 1.77 -0.68
CA TYR A 121 -22.61 2.31 -0.90
C TYR A 121 -22.96 3.30 0.23
N PRO A 122 -23.14 4.60 -0.08
CA PRO A 122 -23.49 5.60 0.92
C PRO A 122 -24.96 5.44 1.34
N LEU A 123 -25.20 5.26 2.64
CA LEU A 123 -26.53 5.29 3.24
C LEU A 123 -26.90 6.71 3.69
N SER A 124 -25.90 7.50 4.09
CA SER A 124 -26.03 8.90 4.48
C SER A 124 -24.71 9.61 4.35
N MET A 125 -24.65 10.91 4.64
CA MET A 125 -23.39 11.68 4.66
C MET A 125 -22.36 11.14 5.66
N ARG A 126 -22.75 10.32 6.62
CA ARG A 126 -21.90 9.80 7.72
C ARG A 126 -21.86 8.28 7.76
N THR A 127 -22.64 7.58 6.95
CA THR A 127 -22.78 6.13 7.04
C THR A 127 -22.68 5.52 5.64
N GLN A 128 -21.83 4.51 5.50
CA GLN A 128 -21.71 3.73 4.27
C GLN A 128 -21.64 2.23 4.57
N LEU A 129 -22.20 1.45 3.68
CA LEU A 129 -21.96 0.00 3.61
C LEU A 129 -20.77 -0.26 2.70
N TYR A 130 -20.00 -1.30 2.97
CA TYR A 130 -18.96 -1.74 2.07
C TYR A 130 -18.87 -3.26 1.98
N ALA A 131 -18.50 -3.73 0.80
CA ALA A 131 -18.11 -5.10 0.52
C ALA A 131 -16.69 -5.10 -0.05
N TYR A 132 -15.80 -5.85 0.56
CA TYR A 132 -14.39 -5.92 0.17
C TYR A 132 -13.98 -7.36 -0.08
N ALA A 133 -13.16 -7.58 -1.11
CA ALA A 133 -12.44 -8.82 -1.33
C ALA A 133 -11.01 -8.54 -1.80
N GLY A 134 -10.07 -9.34 -1.35
CA GLY A 134 -8.67 -9.16 -1.70
C GLY A 134 -7.88 -10.46 -1.67
N TYR A 135 -6.83 -10.48 -2.48
CA TYR A 135 -5.85 -11.56 -2.55
C TYR A 135 -4.45 -10.99 -2.56
N GLY A 136 -3.55 -11.64 -1.85
CA GLY A 136 -2.15 -11.29 -1.84
C GLY A 136 -1.25 -12.52 -1.83
N LYS A 137 -0.10 -12.38 -2.43
CA LYS A 137 0.92 -13.40 -2.50
C LYS A 137 2.31 -12.79 -2.36
N ALA A 138 3.16 -13.46 -1.61
CA ALA A 138 4.59 -13.17 -1.54
C ALA A 138 5.38 -14.40 -2.01
N ASN A 139 6.54 -14.15 -2.62
CA ASN A 139 7.39 -15.22 -3.10
C ASN A 139 8.84 -15.06 -2.63
N LYS A 140 9.67 -16.07 -2.90
CA LYS A 140 11.10 -16.15 -2.60
C LYS A 140 11.41 -16.11 -1.09
N TYR A 141 11.97 -15.01 -0.56
CA TYR A 141 12.47 -14.96 0.81
C TYR A 141 11.44 -15.34 1.89
N LEU A 142 10.18 -15.02 1.64
CA LEU A 142 9.07 -15.36 2.55
C LEU A 142 8.62 -16.82 2.38
N LYS A 143 9.34 -17.61 1.58
CA LYS A 143 9.02 -18.96 1.15
C LYS A 143 9.54 -20.07 2.06
N ASN A 144 10.17 -19.74 3.19
CA ASN A 144 10.75 -20.75 4.08
C ASN A 144 9.73 -21.74 4.67
N ASP A 145 8.41 -21.41 4.61
CA ASP A 145 7.32 -22.24 5.09
C ASP A 145 6.21 -22.48 4.04
N GLY A 146 6.53 -22.44 2.75
CA GLY A 146 5.56 -22.57 1.66
C GLY A 146 5.21 -21.26 0.98
N ASP A 147 4.35 -21.31 -0.04
CA ASP A 147 3.85 -20.11 -0.70
C ASP A 147 3.01 -19.30 0.29
N PHE A 148 3.51 -18.09 0.65
CA PHE A 148 2.74 -17.18 1.46
C PHE A 148 1.68 -16.51 0.57
N ASN A 149 0.46 -16.99 0.67
CA ASN A 149 -0.70 -16.36 0.05
C ASN A 149 -1.80 -16.17 1.09
N SER A 150 -2.60 -15.16 0.89
CA SER A 150 -3.78 -14.90 1.72
C SER A 150 -4.90 -14.31 0.88
N TRP A 151 -6.11 -14.63 1.24
CA TRP A 151 -7.30 -13.96 0.73
C TRP A 151 -8.13 -13.43 1.91
N THR A 152 -8.89 -12.42 1.65
CA THR A 152 -9.83 -11.86 2.62
C THR A 152 -11.10 -11.41 1.90
N ALA A 153 -12.23 -11.56 2.57
CA ALA A 153 -13.48 -10.96 2.15
C ALA A 153 -14.21 -10.46 3.40
N CYS A 154 -14.83 -9.32 3.31
CA CYS A 154 -15.62 -8.77 4.39
C CYS A 154 -16.77 -7.92 3.89
N LEU A 155 -17.81 -7.84 4.72
CA LEU A 155 -18.90 -6.88 4.61
C LEU A 155 -18.88 -6.02 5.88
N GLY A 156 -19.17 -4.75 5.76
CA GLY A 156 -19.17 -3.89 6.91
C GLY A 156 -19.97 -2.62 6.71
N ILE A 157 -20.11 -1.92 7.82
CA ILE A 157 -20.69 -0.59 7.89
C ILE A 157 -19.64 0.35 8.51
N SER A 158 -19.47 1.51 7.91
CA SER A 158 -18.63 2.58 8.43
C SER A 158 -19.53 3.76 8.82
N HIS A 159 -19.35 4.29 10.02
CA HIS A 159 -20.08 5.45 10.52
C HIS A 159 -19.11 6.46 11.14
N SER A 160 -19.25 7.73 10.74
CA SER A 160 -18.48 8.85 11.29
C SER A 160 -19.35 9.64 12.26
N PHE A 161 -18.85 9.88 13.45
CA PHE A 161 -19.51 10.66 14.52
C PHE A 161 -19.23 12.16 14.39
#